data_ff0df23b9d94b96f3396f9475a02748c
#
_entry.id   ff0df23b9d94b96f3396f9475a02748c
#
_cell.length_a   1.000
_cell.length_b   1.000
_cell.length_c   1.000
_cell.angle_alpha   90.00
_cell.angle_beta   90.00
_cell.angle_gamma   90.00
#
_symmetry.space_group_name_H-M   'P 1'
#
loop_
_entity.id
_entity.type
_entity.pdbx_description
1 polymer ?
#
loop_
_entity_poly.entity_id
_entity_poly.type
_entity_poly.pdbx_seq_one_letter_code
_entity_poly.pdbx_strand_id
1 'polypeptide(L)'
;MEKAAFLEEHVFTDLKKIAHEDTQEDIHLFSETDFQTILQRVEHFGIGIFMITSWLDGKTHGVCTHEEFKRKTTDSKWYKKAFLTFKTATPSMSYAASYKVSAKLLAR
;
A
#
# COMPACT_ATOMS: atom_id res chain seq x y z
N MET A 1 2.46 -4.06 -20.06
CA MET A 1 2.90 -4.69 -18.79
C MET A 1 1.69 -4.86 -17.88
N GLU A 2 1.60 -5.98 -17.21
CA GLU A 2 0.52 -6.24 -16.27
C GLU A 2 0.73 -5.44 -14.99
N LYS A 3 -0.38 -5.14 -14.31
CA LYS A 3 -0.36 -4.39 -13.05
C LYS A 3 0.57 -5.02 -12.01
N ALA A 4 0.47 -6.32 -11.79
CA ALA A 4 1.31 -7.01 -10.80
C ALA A 4 2.79 -6.90 -11.16
N ALA A 5 3.15 -7.06 -12.43
CA ALA A 5 4.53 -6.95 -12.89
C ALA A 5 5.06 -5.52 -12.71
N PHE A 6 4.24 -4.52 -13.00
CA PHE A 6 4.63 -3.12 -12.82
C PHE A 6 4.92 -2.82 -11.35
N LEU A 7 4.06 -3.26 -10.44
CA LEU A 7 4.23 -3.05 -9.02
C LEU A 7 5.49 -3.74 -8.49
N GLU A 8 5.75 -4.98 -8.94
CA GLU A 8 6.96 -5.70 -8.53
C GLU A 8 8.24 -5.00 -8.98
N GLU A 9 8.23 -4.48 -10.21
CA GLU A 9 9.43 -3.88 -10.80
C GLU A 9 9.70 -2.47 -10.29
N HIS A 10 8.67 -1.67 -10.05
CA HIS A 10 8.81 -0.24 -9.77
C HIS A 10 8.43 0.18 -8.35
N VAL A 11 7.58 -0.56 -7.69
CA VAL A 11 7.09 -0.18 -6.35
C VAL A 11 7.66 -1.07 -5.26
N PHE A 12 7.68 -2.38 -5.47
CA PHE A 12 8.12 -3.35 -4.46
C PHE A 12 9.59 -3.75 -4.57
N THR A 13 10.28 -3.32 -5.62
CA THR A 13 11.68 -3.69 -5.82
C THR A 13 12.54 -3.27 -4.63
N ASP A 14 13.48 -4.11 -4.25
CA ASP A 14 14.39 -3.93 -3.10
C ASP A 14 13.69 -3.94 -1.74
N LEU A 15 12.41 -4.27 -1.69
CA LEU A 15 11.66 -4.36 -0.43
C LEU A 15 11.33 -5.82 -0.14
N LYS A 16 11.24 -6.15 1.14
CA LYS A 16 10.99 -7.52 1.58
C LYS A 16 9.53 -7.72 1.96
N LYS A 17 8.85 -8.60 1.24
CA LYS A 17 7.48 -9.00 1.58
C LYS A 17 7.51 -9.86 2.84
N ILE A 18 6.56 -9.61 3.74
CA ILE A 18 6.43 -10.36 4.98
C ILE A 18 5.48 -11.54 4.73
N ALA A 19 5.88 -12.73 5.15
CA ALA A 19 5.03 -13.92 5.04
C ALA A 19 3.82 -13.78 5.97
N HIS A 20 2.66 -14.25 5.53
CA HIS A 20 1.43 -14.23 6.32
C HIS A 20 0.66 -15.54 6.08
N GLU A 21 -0.22 -15.87 7.01
CA GLU A 21 -0.98 -17.12 6.95
C GLU A 21 -2.24 -17.03 6.10
N ASP A 22 -2.60 -15.83 5.65
CA ASP A 22 -3.75 -15.61 4.79
C ASP A 22 -3.49 -16.27 3.43
N THR A 23 -4.48 -16.96 2.90
CA THR A 23 -4.38 -17.65 1.61
C THR A 23 -4.59 -16.75 0.41
N GLN A 24 -4.88 -15.47 0.61
CA GLN A 24 -5.04 -14.52 -0.49
C GLN A 24 -3.68 -14.15 -1.08
N GLU A 25 -3.41 -14.60 -2.28
CA GLU A 25 -2.13 -14.38 -2.97
C GLU A 25 -1.88 -12.92 -3.33
N ASP A 26 -2.94 -12.10 -3.43
CA ASP A 26 -2.83 -10.70 -3.83
C ASP A 26 -2.40 -9.76 -2.69
N ILE A 27 -2.31 -10.27 -1.47
CA ILE A 27 -1.92 -9.46 -0.33
C ILE A 27 -0.42 -9.50 -0.15
N HIS A 28 0.23 -8.34 -0.27
CA HIS A 28 1.66 -8.20 -0.04
C HIS A 28 1.87 -7.33 1.19
N LEU A 29 2.35 -7.94 2.28
CA LEU A 29 2.62 -7.24 3.52
C LEU A 29 4.04 -6.72 3.56
N PHE A 30 4.19 -5.51 4.07
CA PHE A 30 5.49 -4.85 4.23
C PHE A 30 5.61 -4.25 5.63
N SER A 31 6.84 -4.14 6.12
CA SER A 31 7.09 -3.45 7.38
C SER A 31 6.71 -1.98 7.28
N GLU A 32 6.60 -1.32 8.44
CA GLU A 32 6.32 0.11 8.50
C GLU A 32 7.31 0.92 7.67
N THR A 33 8.60 0.63 7.80
CA THR A 33 9.66 1.34 7.06
C THR A 33 9.54 1.11 5.56
N ASP A 34 9.35 -0.14 5.14
CA ASP A 34 9.23 -0.45 3.72
C ASP A 34 7.95 0.11 3.12
N PHE A 35 6.86 0.09 3.87
CA PHE A 35 5.61 0.65 3.39
C PHE A 35 5.70 2.17 3.19
N GLN A 36 6.45 2.85 4.04
CA GLN A 36 6.72 4.28 3.86
C GLN A 36 7.41 4.53 2.51
N THR A 37 8.37 3.70 2.16
CA THR A 37 9.04 3.77 0.86
C THR A 37 8.05 3.51 -0.28
N ILE A 38 7.15 2.55 -0.11
CA ILE A 38 6.11 2.26 -1.09
C ILE A 38 5.24 3.49 -1.34
N LEU A 39 4.81 4.18 -0.30
CA LEU A 39 3.97 5.37 -0.44
C LEU A 39 4.71 6.48 -1.21
N GLN A 40 6.01 6.65 -0.99
CA GLN A 40 6.81 7.61 -1.74
C GLN A 40 6.87 7.26 -3.22
N ARG A 41 7.05 5.99 -3.55
CA ARG A 41 7.11 5.51 -4.94
C ARG A 41 5.76 5.64 -5.63
N VAL A 42 4.68 5.31 -4.91
CA VAL A 42 3.31 5.44 -5.40
C VAL A 42 3.01 6.89 -5.77
N GLU A 43 3.39 7.82 -4.92
CA GLU A 43 3.22 9.25 -5.20
C GLU A 43 4.04 9.67 -6.42
N HIS A 44 5.28 9.21 -6.52
CA HIS A 44 6.16 9.54 -7.63
C HIS A 44 5.59 9.11 -8.98
N PHE A 45 4.99 7.93 -9.05
CA PHE A 45 4.41 7.40 -10.30
C PHE A 45 2.98 7.85 -10.55
N GLY A 46 2.35 8.52 -9.60
CA GLY A 46 0.94 8.89 -9.73
C GLY A 46 0.00 7.69 -9.62
N ILE A 47 0.42 6.65 -8.94
CA ILE A 47 -0.39 5.46 -8.69
C ILE A 47 -1.42 5.79 -7.61
N GLY A 48 -2.66 5.32 -7.78
CA GLY A 48 -3.70 5.51 -6.77
C GLY A 48 -3.71 4.38 -5.75
N ILE A 49 -4.26 4.66 -4.58
CA ILE A 49 -4.49 3.66 -3.54
C ILE A 49 -5.97 3.67 -3.19
N PHE A 50 -6.61 2.50 -3.28
CA PHE A 50 -8.02 2.34 -2.89
C PHE A 50 -8.16 2.18 -1.38
N MET A 51 -7.27 1.39 -0.78
CA MET A 51 -7.41 0.95 0.60
C MET A 51 -6.05 0.61 1.19
N ILE A 52 -5.86 0.95 2.46
CA ILE A 52 -4.69 0.53 3.24
C ILE A 52 -5.19 -0.33 4.38
N THR A 53 -4.54 -1.48 4.58
CA THR A 53 -4.85 -2.41 5.65
C THR A 53 -3.63 -2.51 6.57
N SER A 54 -3.82 -2.37 7.88
CA SER A 54 -2.78 -2.61 8.85
C SER A 54 -2.95 -4.01 9.44
N TRP A 55 -1.84 -4.67 9.73
CA TRP A 55 -1.82 -6.05 10.22
C TRP A 55 -0.96 -6.12 11.48
N LEU A 56 -1.47 -6.78 12.51
CA LEU A 56 -0.78 -6.99 13.77
C LEU A 56 -0.84 -8.47 14.11
N ASP A 57 0.32 -9.06 14.38
CA ASP A 57 0.44 -10.48 14.74
C ASP A 57 -0.26 -11.44 13.73
N GLY A 58 -0.13 -11.12 12.44
CA GLY A 58 -0.69 -11.95 11.38
C GLY A 58 -2.18 -11.76 11.13
N LYS A 59 -2.82 -10.80 11.81
CA LYS A 59 -4.25 -10.52 11.65
C LYS A 59 -4.50 -9.10 11.24
N THR A 60 -5.55 -8.88 10.45
CA THR A 60 -5.98 -7.54 10.08
C THR A 60 -6.36 -6.76 11.33
N HIS A 61 -5.73 -5.58 11.50
CA HIS A 61 -5.97 -4.73 12.67
C HIS A 61 -6.88 -3.55 12.33
N GLY A 62 -6.64 -2.90 11.17
CA GLY A 62 -7.44 -1.76 10.75
C GLY A 62 -7.45 -1.59 9.25
N VAL A 63 -8.44 -0.86 8.76
CA VAL A 63 -8.63 -0.60 7.34
C VAL A 63 -9.01 0.87 7.15
N CYS A 64 -8.39 1.53 6.17
CA CYS A 64 -8.77 2.87 5.73
C CYS A 64 -8.90 2.90 4.22
N THR A 65 -9.92 3.59 3.72
CA THR A 65 -10.16 3.75 2.28
C THR A 65 -10.10 5.21 1.88
N HIS A 66 -9.85 5.47 0.59
CA HIS A 66 -9.85 6.84 0.10
C HIS A 66 -11.24 7.50 0.23
N GLU A 67 -12.29 6.67 0.17
CA GLU A 67 -13.67 7.17 0.29
C GLU A 67 -13.96 7.70 1.69
N GLU A 68 -13.41 7.06 2.73
CA GLU A 68 -13.55 7.53 4.11
C GLU A 68 -12.98 8.93 4.30
N PHE A 69 -11.93 9.24 3.54
CA PHE A 69 -11.27 10.54 3.58
C PHE A 69 -11.87 11.53 2.58
N LYS A 70 -12.85 11.10 1.77
CA LYS A 70 -13.46 11.91 0.71
C LYS A 70 -12.42 12.46 -0.26
N ARG A 71 -11.45 11.62 -0.63
CA ARG A 71 -10.34 11.98 -1.53
C ARG A 71 -10.27 11.01 -2.69
N LYS A 72 -9.61 11.44 -3.76
CA LYS A 72 -9.32 10.57 -4.90
C LYS A 72 -8.23 9.57 -4.55
N THR A 73 -8.21 8.41 -5.23
CA THR A 73 -7.18 7.39 -5.01
C THR A 73 -5.77 7.94 -5.17
N THR A 74 -5.57 8.90 -6.06
CA THR A 74 -4.26 9.49 -6.37
C THR A 74 -3.88 10.66 -5.46
N ASP A 75 -4.75 11.07 -4.55
CA ASP A 75 -4.44 12.16 -3.61
C ASP A 75 -3.56 11.63 -2.48
N SER A 76 -2.28 11.97 -2.51
CA SER A 76 -1.32 11.50 -1.53
C SER A 76 -1.63 11.92 -0.10
N LYS A 77 -2.40 12.99 0.08
CA LYS A 77 -2.73 13.49 1.41
C LYS A 77 -3.52 12.46 2.22
N TRP A 78 -4.44 11.72 1.60
CA TRP A 78 -5.26 10.78 2.34
C TRP A 78 -4.45 9.56 2.80
N TYR A 79 -3.64 8.95 1.92
CA TYR A 79 -2.95 7.73 2.32
C TYR A 79 -1.74 8.02 3.22
N LYS A 80 -1.11 9.17 3.09
CA LYS A 80 -0.07 9.59 4.02
C LYS A 80 -0.64 9.82 5.42
N LYS A 81 -1.81 10.45 5.50
CA LYS A 81 -2.51 10.68 6.78
C LYS A 81 -2.97 9.38 7.41
N ALA A 82 -3.52 8.47 6.61
CA ALA A 82 -3.96 7.16 7.08
C ALA A 82 -2.79 6.37 7.67
N PHE A 83 -1.67 6.34 6.96
CA PHE A 83 -0.47 5.66 7.42
C PHE A 83 0.05 6.26 8.72
N LEU A 84 0.13 7.57 8.79
CA LEU A 84 0.57 8.27 10.01
C LEU A 84 -0.33 7.96 11.19
N THR A 85 -1.64 7.92 10.97
CA THR A 85 -2.62 7.58 12.01
C THR A 85 -2.38 6.16 12.53
N PHE A 86 -2.21 5.19 11.64
CA PHE A 86 -1.96 3.81 12.03
C PHE A 86 -0.68 3.65 12.84
N LYS A 87 0.43 4.19 12.35
CA LYS A 87 1.73 3.99 13.02
C LYS A 87 1.83 4.76 14.34
N THR A 88 1.09 5.85 14.49
CA THR A 88 1.04 6.61 15.75
C THR A 88 0.22 5.85 16.78
N ALA A 89 -0.89 5.23 16.37
CA ALA A 89 -1.75 4.48 17.28
C ALA A 89 -1.12 3.17 17.73
N THR A 90 -0.49 2.44 16.81
CA THR A 90 0.12 1.14 17.10
C THR A 90 1.42 0.99 16.31
N PRO A 91 2.57 1.07 16.95
CA PRO A 91 3.85 0.94 16.25
C PRO A 91 4.14 -0.49 15.81
N SER A 92 5.04 -0.62 14.85
CA SER A 92 5.57 -1.91 14.38
C SER A 92 4.55 -2.85 13.73
N MET A 93 3.49 -2.29 13.15
CA MET A 93 2.55 -3.10 12.37
C MET A 93 3.11 -3.36 10.97
N SER A 94 2.50 -4.34 10.28
CA SER A 94 2.73 -4.57 8.86
C SER A 94 1.60 -3.95 8.06
N TYR A 95 1.84 -3.64 6.79
CA TYR A 95 0.87 -2.91 5.97
C TYR A 95 0.71 -3.53 4.59
N ALA A 96 -0.50 -3.46 4.07
CA ALA A 96 -0.83 -3.84 2.70
C ALA A 96 -1.73 -2.77 2.11
N ALA A 97 -1.80 -2.70 0.79
CA ALA A 97 -2.67 -1.75 0.11
C ALA A 97 -3.19 -2.33 -1.19
N SER A 98 -4.30 -1.77 -1.66
CA SER A 98 -4.84 -2.05 -2.99
C SER A 98 -4.50 -0.86 -3.88
N TYR A 99 -3.91 -1.11 -5.03
CA TYR A 99 -3.37 -0.08 -5.90
C TYR A 99 -4.18 0.08 -7.18
N LYS A 100 -4.23 1.32 -7.66
CA LYS A 100 -4.82 1.64 -8.96
C LYS A 100 -3.72 2.15 -9.88
N VAL A 101 -3.30 1.31 -10.84
CA VAL A 101 -2.27 1.67 -11.81
C VAL A 101 -2.96 2.04 -13.11
N SER A 102 -2.69 3.24 -13.62
CA SER A 102 -3.33 3.71 -14.84
C SER A 102 -2.89 2.89 -16.06
N ALA A 103 -3.78 2.77 -17.05
CA ALA A 103 -3.45 2.10 -18.30
C ALA A 103 -2.26 2.76 -18.99
N LYS A 104 -2.11 4.05 -18.84
CA LYS A 104 -1.01 4.83 -19.42
C LYS A 104 0.35 4.37 -18.88
N LEU A 105 0.44 4.08 -17.59
CA LEU A 105 1.66 3.53 -17.00
C LEU A 105 1.93 2.11 -17.47
N LEU A 106 0.88 1.31 -17.61
CA LEU A 106 1.00 -0.08 -18.04
C LEU A 106 1.34 -0.24 -19.53
N ALA A 107 1.12 0.80 -20.30
CA ALA A 107 1.38 0.80 -21.75
C ALA A 107 2.84 1.04 -22.12
N ARG A 108 3.69 1.32 -21.17
CA ARG A 108 5.11 1.59 -21.41
C ARG A 108 5.92 0.32 -21.62
#